data_63956a5ca292fd5207e724017f8f3016
#
_entry.id   63956a5ca292fd5207e724017f8f3016
#
_cell.length_a   1.000
_cell.length_b   1.000
_cell.length_c   1.000
_cell.angle_alpha   90.00
_cell.angle_beta   90.00
_cell.angle_gamma   90.00
#
_symmetry.space_group_name_H-M   'P 1'
#
loop_
_entity.id
_entity.type
_entity.pdbx_description
1 polymer ?
#
loop_
_entity_poly.entity_id
_entity_poly.type
_entity_poly.pdbx_seq_one_letter_code
_entity_poly.pdbx_strand_id
1 'polypeptide(L)'
;MENRKEFTFPSADGRTAIHAVEWHPAGEPAGILQIAHGVAEYALRYEPFARFLNAHGFLVVANDHLGHGESVAEGAPRLYFGEKGSWQHVVDDMYTLRCRTGEAYPELPYFIMGHSMGSFLTRTYLIHYPGTVKGAILMGTGQNPDAMLVGGKALASVLARKVGRENASDVVEKLAFGAYNKAFAPNRTGYDWLSVSEENVDAYIADPLCGGMASTGLFLELLDGMAFIKKPANLRHMNMATPVLFISGDRDPVGGMGKGVRAAYDSFRRAGVRDAELKLYPGLRHEILNEDCRAQVYDDLWEWIERHNG
;
A
#
# COMPACT_ATOMS: atom_id res chain seq x y z
N MET A 1 1.54 -23.56 10.26
CA MET A 1 1.34 -23.58 8.80
C MET A 1 -0.10 -23.95 8.41
N GLU A 2 -0.94 -24.45 9.31
CA GLU A 2 -2.27 -24.98 8.99
C GLU A 2 -3.37 -23.92 8.75
N ASN A 3 -3.13 -22.66 9.04
CA ASN A 3 -4.18 -21.61 8.98
C ASN A 3 -3.96 -20.58 7.86
N ARG A 4 -3.15 -20.87 6.85
CA ARG A 4 -2.98 -20.04 5.66
C ARG A 4 -3.61 -20.73 4.45
N LYS A 5 -4.43 -19.99 3.70
CA LYS A 5 -5.04 -20.44 2.46
C LYS A 5 -4.69 -19.47 1.34
N GLU A 6 -4.27 -20.00 0.20
CA GLU A 6 -3.98 -19.23 -1.00
C GLU A 6 -5.00 -19.60 -2.08
N PHE A 7 -5.41 -18.62 -2.87
CA PHE A 7 -6.37 -18.79 -3.96
C PHE A 7 -6.17 -17.71 -5.02
N THR A 8 -6.87 -17.84 -6.13
CA THR A 8 -6.88 -16.83 -7.18
C THR A 8 -8.29 -16.39 -7.51
N PHE A 9 -8.41 -15.17 -8.06
CA PHE A 9 -9.64 -14.66 -8.65
C PHE A 9 -9.33 -13.84 -9.91
N PRO A 10 -10.29 -13.69 -10.84
CA PRO A 10 -10.09 -12.90 -12.05
C PRO A 10 -9.87 -11.42 -11.72
N SER A 11 -8.86 -10.79 -12.33
CA SER A 11 -8.63 -9.35 -12.24
C SER A 11 -9.68 -8.57 -13.05
N ALA A 12 -9.89 -7.32 -12.65
CA ALA A 12 -10.63 -6.33 -13.41
C ALA A 12 -9.98 -6.00 -14.77
N ASP A 13 -8.73 -6.36 -15.01
CA ASP A 13 -8.07 -6.25 -16.32
C ASP A 13 -8.59 -7.27 -17.35
N GLY A 14 -9.39 -8.25 -16.93
CA GLY A 14 -10.05 -9.28 -17.75
C GLY A 14 -9.14 -10.41 -18.23
N ARG A 15 -7.88 -10.48 -17.79
CA ARG A 15 -6.90 -11.49 -18.25
C ARG A 15 -5.99 -12.06 -17.18
N THR A 16 -5.72 -11.33 -16.11
CA THR A 16 -4.81 -11.78 -15.05
C THR A 16 -5.58 -12.53 -13.96
N ALA A 17 -5.02 -13.61 -13.46
CA ALA A 17 -5.45 -14.24 -12.23
C ALA A 17 -4.74 -13.55 -11.06
N ILE A 18 -5.50 -12.91 -10.18
CA ILE A 18 -4.97 -12.27 -8.98
C ILE A 18 -4.76 -13.32 -7.90
N HIS A 19 -3.53 -13.48 -7.45
CA HIS A 19 -3.17 -14.29 -6.30
C HIS A 19 -3.58 -13.60 -5.01
N ALA A 20 -4.19 -14.34 -4.09
CA ALA A 20 -4.63 -13.83 -2.81
C ALA A 20 -4.34 -14.85 -1.70
N VAL A 21 -4.21 -14.35 -0.49
CA VAL A 21 -3.93 -15.14 0.70
C VAL A 21 -4.83 -14.74 1.86
N GLU A 22 -5.26 -15.75 2.61
CA GLU A 22 -5.98 -15.62 3.87
C GLU A 22 -5.16 -16.26 4.99
N TRP A 23 -4.98 -15.55 6.10
CA TRP A 23 -4.43 -16.06 7.34
C TRP A 23 -5.54 -16.12 8.39
N HIS A 24 -5.94 -17.32 8.75
CA HIS A 24 -7.05 -17.55 9.66
C HIS A 24 -6.60 -17.60 11.14
N PRO A 25 -7.38 -17.03 12.07
CA PRO A 25 -7.18 -17.26 13.51
C PRO A 25 -7.50 -18.72 13.88
N ALA A 26 -7.16 -19.14 15.10
CA ALA A 26 -7.42 -20.50 15.56
C ALA A 26 -8.91 -20.82 15.78
N GLY A 27 -9.75 -19.79 15.95
CA GLY A 27 -11.20 -19.88 16.17
C GLY A 27 -11.98 -19.06 15.14
N GLU A 28 -13.26 -18.84 15.42
CA GLU A 28 -14.09 -17.95 14.62
C GLU A 28 -13.51 -16.53 14.64
N PRO A 29 -13.39 -15.87 13.49
CA PRO A 29 -12.83 -14.54 13.43
C PRO A 29 -13.77 -13.48 14.07
N ALA A 30 -13.19 -12.52 14.76
CA ALA A 30 -13.89 -11.37 15.37
C ALA A 30 -13.89 -10.13 14.49
N GLY A 31 -13.14 -10.15 13.40
CA GLY A 31 -13.02 -9.06 12.43
C GLY A 31 -12.04 -9.40 11.33
N ILE A 32 -11.97 -8.54 10.33
CA ILE A 32 -11.17 -8.75 9.13
C ILE A 32 -10.26 -7.55 8.90
N LEU A 33 -8.99 -7.80 8.59
CA LEU A 33 -8.08 -6.80 8.04
C LEU A 33 -7.65 -7.21 6.63
N GLN A 34 -7.94 -6.36 5.64
CA GLN A 34 -7.37 -6.48 4.30
C GLN A 34 -6.10 -5.64 4.19
N ILE A 35 -5.02 -6.21 3.66
CA ILE A 35 -3.74 -5.54 3.47
C ILE A 35 -3.49 -5.30 1.98
N ALA A 36 -3.15 -4.05 1.63
CA ALA A 36 -2.68 -3.61 0.32
C ALA A 36 -1.20 -3.27 0.41
N HIS A 37 -0.36 -4.08 -0.22
CA HIS A 37 1.11 -3.97 -0.18
C HIS A 37 1.66 -2.80 -1.00
N GLY A 38 2.94 -2.48 -0.84
CA GLY A 38 3.66 -1.44 -1.56
C GLY A 38 4.13 -1.85 -2.97
N VAL A 39 4.82 -0.94 -3.64
CA VAL A 39 5.46 -1.24 -4.93
C VAL A 39 6.66 -2.16 -4.74
N ALA A 40 6.88 -3.06 -5.69
CA ALA A 40 8.01 -3.99 -5.71
C ALA A 40 8.14 -4.87 -4.45
N GLU A 41 7.01 -5.26 -3.91
CA GLU A 41 6.83 -6.23 -2.84
C GLU A 41 5.54 -7.04 -3.07
N TYR A 42 5.10 -7.88 -2.12
CA TYR A 42 3.96 -8.77 -2.29
C TYR A 42 3.31 -9.15 -0.96
N ALA A 43 2.14 -9.79 -1.00
CA ALA A 43 1.27 -10.05 0.13
C ALA A 43 1.94 -10.86 1.26
N LEU A 44 2.72 -11.90 0.93
CA LEU A 44 3.29 -12.79 1.96
C LEU A 44 4.33 -12.13 2.87
N ARG A 45 4.87 -10.96 2.51
CA ARG A 45 5.76 -10.20 3.41
C ARG A 45 5.06 -9.71 4.68
N TYR A 46 3.74 -9.68 4.67
CA TYR A 46 2.91 -9.26 5.81
C TYR A 46 2.54 -10.42 6.75
N GLU A 47 3.02 -11.64 6.47
CA GLU A 47 2.70 -12.81 7.31
C GLU A 47 3.03 -12.63 8.80
N PRO A 48 4.16 -12.03 9.22
CA PRO A 48 4.43 -11.81 10.64
C PRO A 48 3.38 -10.96 11.33
N PHE A 49 2.91 -9.87 10.69
CA PHE A 49 1.84 -9.02 11.20
C PHE A 49 0.48 -9.73 11.15
N ALA A 50 0.20 -10.48 10.07
CA ALA A 50 -1.01 -11.28 9.96
C ALA A 50 -1.11 -12.32 11.09
N ARG A 51 -0.01 -13.00 11.43
CA ARG A 51 0.07 -13.95 12.55
C ARG A 51 -0.19 -13.28 13.90
N PHE A 52 0.35 -12.09 14.12
CA PHE A 52 0.06 -11.30 15.30
C PHE A 52 -1.45 -11.02 15.43
N LEU A 53 -2.12 -10.57 14.36
CA LEU A 53 -3.55 -10.32 14.35
C LEU A 53 -4.39 -11.59 14.47
N ASN A 54 -3.94 -12.73 13.91
CA ASN A 54 -4.59 -14.02 14.13
C ASN A 54 -4.60 -14.42 15.61
N ALA A 55 -3.53 -14.12 16.36
CA ALA A 55 -3.49 -14.37 17.81
C ALA A 55 -4.51 -13.51 18.58
N HIS A 56 -4.94 -12.38 17.99
CA HIS A 56 -6.01 -11.50 18.50
C HIS A 56 -7.40 -11.82 17.87
N GLY A 57 -7.52 -12.94 17.17
CA GLY A 57 -8.80 -13.38 16.61
C GLY A 57 -9.20 -12.72 15.29
N PHE A 58 -8.32 -11.98 14.61
CA PHE A 58 -8.63 -11.38 13.31
C PHE A 58 -8.26 -12.29 12.14
N LEU A 59 -9.15 -12.37 11.16
CA LEU A 59 -8.83 -12.87 9.83
C LEU A 59 -8.06 -11.77 9.07
N VAL A 60 -6.92 -12.15 8.48
CA VAL A 60 -6.17 -11.23 7.63
C VAL A 60 -6.21 -11.73 6.19
N VAL A 61 -6.48 -10.84 5.25
CA VAL A 61 -6.51 -11.14 3.83
C VAL A 61 -5.65 -10.14 3.06
N ALA A 62 -5.01 -10.61 2.00
CA ALA A 62 -4.26 -9.75 1.09
C ALA A 62 -4.27 -10.35 -0.32
N ASN A 63 -4.08 -9.51 -1.33
CA ASN A 63 -3.77 -9.98 -2.67
C ASN A 63 -2.46 -9.36 -3.15
N ASP A 64 -1.77 -10.08 -4.01
CA ASP A 64 -0.72 -9.49 -4.82
C ASP A 64 -1.37 -8.55 -5.84
N HIS A 65 -0.93 -7.28 -5.87
CA HIS A 65 -1.42 -6.33 -6.86
C HIS A 65 -1.00 -6.72 -8.27
N LEU A 66 -1.76 -6.31 -9.25
CA LEU A 66 -1.47 -6.54 -10.67
C LEU A 66 0.01 -6.26 -10.98
N GLY A 67 0.68 -7.19 -11.65
CA GLY A 67 2.11 -7.10 -11.96
C GLY A 67 3.08 -7.36 -10.80
N HIS A 68 2.59 -7.74 -9.62
CA HIS A 68 3.39 -8.03 -8.43
C HIS A 68 3.19 -9.48 -7.98
N GLY A 69 4.13 -9.99 -7.17
CA GLY A 69 4.06 -11.33 -6.62
C GLY A 69 3.75 -12.38 -7.68
N GLU A 70 2.69 -13.16 -7.43
CA GLU A 70 2.17 -14.18 -8.36
C GLU A 70 1.05 -13.64 -9.28
N SER A 71 0.68 -12.34 -9.17
CA SER A 71 -0.36 -11.70 -9.99
C SER A 71 0.22 -11.07 -11.26
N VAL A 72 0.95 -11.87 -12.04
CA VAL A 72 1.57 -11.45 -13.30
C VAL A 72 0.92 -12.22 -14.45
N ALA A 73 0.35 -11.50 -15.42
CA ALA A 73 -0.25 -12.15 -16.60
C ALA A 73 0.84 -12.87 -17.41
N GLU A 74 0.46 -13.97 -18.07
CA GLU A 74 1.37 -14.73 -18.92
C GLU A 74 2.01 -13.83 -20.00
N GLY A 75 3.32 -13.85 -20.07
CA GLY A 75 4.12 -13.03 -20.99
C GLY A 75 4.20 -11.53 -20.66
N ALA A 76 3.57 -11.08 -19.59
CA ALA A 76 3.70 -9.69 -19.14
C ALA A 76 4.94 -9.50 -18.25
N PRO A 77 5.57 -8.32 -18.28
CA PRO A 77 6.65 -8.02 -17.37
C PRO A 77 6.11 -7.80 -15.94
N ARG A 78 6.96 -8.07 -14.95
CA ARG A 78 6.67 -7.67 -13.56
C ARG A 78 6.71 -6.15 -13.42
N LEU A 79 6.08 -5.64 -12.35
CA LEU A 79 5.98 -4.21 -12.04
C LEU A 79 5.38 -3.40 -13.19
N TYR A 80 4.36 -3.98 -13.84
CA TYR A 80 3.55 -3.37 -14.87
C TYR A 80 2.08 -3.67 -14.61
N PHE A 81 1.27 -2.65 -14.39
CA PHE A 81 -0.17 -2.81 -14.16
C PHE A 81 -0.98 -3.08 -15.44
N GLY A 82 -0.46 -2.65 -16.58
CA GLY A 82 -1.16 -2.68 -17.86
C GLY A 82 -1.18 -1.33 -18.56
N GLU A 83 -2.13 -1.15 -19.47
CA GLU A 83 -2.32 0.08 -20.22
C GLU A 83 -2.86 1.22 -19.34
N LYS A 84 -3.02 2.39 -19.94
CA LYS A 84 -3.56 3.58 -19.28
C LYS A 84 -4.92 3.30 -18.62
N GLY A 85 -5.03 3.68 -17.35
CA GLY A 85 -6.22 3.49 -16.51
C GLY A 85 -6.15 2.22 -15.65
N SER A 86 -5.08 1.45 -15.75
CA SER A 86 -4.89 0.23 -14.97
C SER A 86 -4.76 0.43 -13.46
N TRP A 87 -4.50 1.65 -12.99
CA TRP A 87 -4.63 2.01 -11.57
C TRP A 87 -5.99 1.62 -11.00
N GLN A 88 -7.06 1.89 -11.77
CA GLN A 88 -8.41 1.56 -11.34
C GLN A 88 -8.63 0.04 -11.27
N HIS A 89 -8.06 -0.75 -12.20
CA HIS A 89 -8.16 -2.21 -12.12
C HIS A 89 -7.56 -2.75 -10.82
N VAL A 90 -6.42 -2.22 -10.37
CA VAL A 90 -5.82 -2.62 -9.08
C VAL A 90 -6.74 -2.30 -7.90
N VAL A 91 -7.40 -1.14 -7.93
CA VAL A 91 -8.36 -0.73 -6.88
C VAL A 91 -9.62 -1.61 -6.92
N ASP A 92 -10.11 -1.97 -8.12
CA ASP A 92 -11.26 -2.84 -8.32
C ASP A 92 -10.96 -4.28 -7.87
N ASP A 93 -9.72 -4.75 -8.06
CA ASP A 93 -9.26 -6.05 -7.56
C ASP A 93 -9.26 -6.08 -6.01
N MET A 94 -8.84 -4.98 -5.36
CA MET A 94 -8.95 -4.84 -3.90
C MET A 94 -10.42 -4.90 -3.44
N TYR A 95 -11.32 -4.26 -4.18
CA TYR A 95 -12.75 -4.31 -3.90
C TYR A 95 -13.35 -5.69 -4.14
N THR A 96 -12.91 -6.40 -5.18
CA THR A 96 -13.31 -7.78 -5.45
C THR A 96 -12.95 -8.71 -4.31
N LEU A 97 -11.71 -8.60 -3.77
CA LEU A 97 -11.29 -9.35 -2.58
C LEU A 97 -12.17 -9.01 -1.38
N ARG A 98 -12.43 -7.71 -1.15
CA ARG A 98 -13.34 -7.26 -0.07
C ARG A 98 -14.73 -7.88 -0.20
N CYS A 99 -15.31 -7.89 -1.39
CA CYS A 99 -16.65 -8.48 -1.63
C CYS A 99 -16.65 -9.98 -1.34
N ARG A 100 -15.70 -10.74 -1.89
CA ARG A 100 -15.56 -12.18 -1.65
C ARG A 100 -15.45 -12.53 -0.17
N THR A 101 -14.58 -11.81 0.54
CA THR A 101 -14.39 -12.05 1.98
C THR A 101 -15.63 -11.62 2.78
N GLY A 102 -16.25 -10.49 2.40
CA GLY A 102 -17.48 -10.02 3.05
C GLY A 102 -18.69 -10.92 2.80
N GLU A 103 -18.77 -11.61 1.65
CA GLU A 103 -19.80 -12.63 1.40
C GLU A 103 -19.61 -13.86 2.29
N ALA A 104 -18.36 -14.25 2.56
CA ALA A 104 -18.07 -15.36 3.46
C ALA A 104 -18.30 -15.01 4.94
N TYR A 105 -18.15 -13.73 5.30
CA TYR A 105 -18.25 -13.22 6.67
C TYR A 105 -19.06 -11.91 6.74
N PRO A 106 -20.36 -11.94 6.45
CA PRO A 106 -21.18 -10.72 6.23
C PRO A 106 -21.33 -9.83 7.48
N GLU A 107 -21.24 -10.42 8.66
CA GLU A 107 -21.46 -9.71 9.93
C GLU A 107 -20.17 -9.16 10.56
N LEU A 108 -19.01 -9.52 9.99
CA LEU A 108 -17.75 -9.12 10.59
C LEU A 108 -17.35 -7.69 10.20
N PRO A 109 -16.85 -6.89 11.15
CA PRO A 109 -16.24 -5.60 10.86
C PRO A 109 -15.01 -5.78 9.95
N TYR A 110 -14.93 -4.96 8.91
CA TYR A 110 -13.92 -5.07 7.86
C TYR A 110 -13.05 -3.82 7.84
N PHE A 111 -11.76 -3.99 8.11
CA PHE A 111 -10.76 -2.93 8.05
C PHE A 111 -9.88 -3.10 6.81
N ILE A 112 -9.28 -2.00 6.36
CA ILE A 112 -8.30 -2.01 5.27
C ILE A 112 -7.02 -1.28 5.71
N MET A 113 -5.87 -1.84 5.40
CA MET A 113 -4.56 -1.21 5.60
C MET A 113 -3.81 -1.16 4.27
N GLY A 114 -3.28 0.01 3.92
CA GLY A 114 -2.38 0.14 2.78
C GLY A 114 -1.02 0.66 3.20
N HIS A 115 0.04 0.05 2.67
CA HIS A 115 1.42 0.47 2.86
C HIS A 115 1.99 1.08 1.59
N SER A 116 2.70 2.22 1.69
CA SER A 116 3.38 2.84 0.55
C SER A 116 2.44 3.08 -0.64
N MET A 117 2.71 2.52 -1.82
CA MET A 117 1.80 2.50 -2.96
C MET A 117 0.41 1.98 -2.57
N GLY A 118 0.34 0.92 -1.77
CA GLY A 118 -0.91 0.38 -1.22
C GLY A 118 -1.71 1.43 -0.42
N SER A 119 -1.04 2.38 0.23
CA SER A 119 -1.72 3.49 0.92
C SER A 119 -2.37 4.48 -0.07
N PHE A 120 -1.77 4.71 -1.22
CA PHE A 120 -2.36 5.53 -2.28
C PHE A 120 -3.53 4.81 -2.96
N LEU A 121 -3.40 3.48 -3.18
CA LEU A 121 -4.49 2.62 -3.66
C LEU A 121 -5.66 2.63 -2.65
N THR A 122 -5.38 2.49 -1.36
CA THR A 122 -6.40 2.52 -0.30
C THR A 122 -7.10 3.88 -0.23
N ARG A 123 -6.38 5.00 -0.41
CA ARG A 123 -7.02 6.33 -0.50
C ARG A 123 -7.93 6.44 -1.72
N THR A 124 -7.53 5.88 -2.87
CA THR A 124 -8.39 5.78 -4.06
C THR A 124 -9.60 4.89 -3.78
N TYR A 125 -9.40 3.75 -3.12
CA TYR A 125 -10.45 2.83 -2.70
C TYR A 125 -11.52 3.53 -1.83
N LEU A 126 -11.11 4.29 -0.81
CA LEU A 126 -12.03 5.01 0.07
C LEU A 126 -12.89 6.05 -0.67
N ILE A 127 -12.39 6.57 -1.79
CA ILE A 127 -13.11 7.53 -2.65
C ILE A 127 -14.12 6.81 -3.55
N HIS A 128 -13.74 5.66 -4.16
CA HIS A 128 -14.59 4.94 -5.11
C HIS A 128 -15.59 4.00 -4.43
N TYR A 129 -15.25 3.46 -3.25
CA TYR A 129 -16.04 2.48 -2.51
C TYR A 129 -16.36 2.96 -1.07
N PRO A 130 -17.00 4.13 -0.91
CA PRO A 130 -17.27 4.71 0.40
C PRO A 130 -18.17 3.82 1.26
N GLY A 131 -17.84 3.70 2.55
CA GLY A 131 -18.68 2.97 3.52
C GLY A 131 -18.59 1.44 3.43
N THR A 132 -17.68 0.89 2.64
CA THR A 132 -17.47 -0.56 2.53
C THR A 132 -16.52 -1.14 3.58
N VAL A 133 -15.85 -0.27 4.34
CA VAL A 133 -14.93 -0.63 5.42
C VAL A 133 -15.28 0.11 6.71
N LYS A 134 -15.05 -0.55 7.83
CA LYS A 134 -15.26 -0.01 9.19
C LYS A 134 -14.21 1.03 9.56
N GLY A 135 -12.97 0.85 9.10
CA GLY A 135 -11.85 1.75 9.33
C GLY A 135 -10.71 1.52 8.33
N ALA A 136 -9.82 2.50 8.18
CA ALA A 136 -8.70 2.44 7.27
C ALA A 136 -7.37 2.88 7.91
N ILE A 137 -6.29 2.19 7.59
CA ILE A 137 -4.93 2.49 8.05
C ILE A 137 -4.08 2.83 6.82
N LEU A 138 -3.47 4.01 6.83
CA LEU A 138 -2.65 4.55 5.75
C LEU A 138 -1.20 4.64 6.25
N MET A 139 -0.41 3.61 5.96
CA MET A 139 0.96 3.46 6.42
C MET A 139 1.97 3.87 5.35
N GLY A 140 3.00 4.62 5.73
CA GLY A 140 4.05 5.05 4.79
C GLY A 140 3.51 5.88 3.62
N THR A 141 2.40 6.61 3.85
CA THR A 141 1.76 7.44 2.83
C THR A 141 2.46 8.80 2.70
N GLY A 142 2.11 9.54 1.63
CA GLY A 142 2.62 10.89 1.41
C GLY A 142 1.67 11.75 0.58
N GLN A 143 2.03 13.01 0.43
CA GLN A 143 1.34 13.93 -0.48
C GLN A 143 2.34 14.89 -1.10
N ASN A 144 2.59 14.71 -2.38
CA ASN A 144 3.56 15.49 -3.14
C ASN A 144 2.94 16.79 -3.69
N PRO A 145 3.75 17.87 -3.87
CA PRO A 145 3.33 19.10 -4.54
C PRO A 145 2.87 18.85 -5.99
N ASP A 146 1.91 19.63 -6.48
CA ASP A 146 1.38 19.51 -7.86
C ASP A 146 2.47 19.66 -8.91
N ALA A 147 3.38 20.62 -8.73
CA ALA A 147 4.48 20.85 -9.68
C ALA A 147 5.38 19.59 -9.83
N MET A 148 5.61 18.85 -8.75
CA MET A 148 6.39 17.62 -8.78
C MET A 148 5.65 16.50 -9.53
N LEU A 149 4.34 16.33 -9.30
CA LEU A 149 3.52 15.35 -9.98
C LEU A 149 3.40 15.66 -11.49
N VAL A 150 3.17 16.91 -11.83
CA VAL A 150 3.05 17.36 -13.24
C VAL A 150 4.38 17.19 -13.98
N GLY A 151 5.49 17.65 -13.39
CA GLY A 151 6.83 17.48 -13.96
C GLY A 151 7.24 16.03 -14.12
N GLY A 152 7.03 15.21 -13.08
CA GLY A 152 7.29 13.78 -13.10
C GLY A 152 6.48 13.07 -14.19
N LYS A 153 5.17 13.38 -14.30
CA LYS A 153 4.30 12.81 -15.32
C LYS A 153 4.71 13.20 -16.74
N ALA A 154 5.08 14.47 -16.97
CA ALA A 154 5.54 14.92 -18.26
C ALA A 154 6.79 14.15 -18.72
N LEU A 155 7.79 14.02 -17.83
CA LEU A 155 9.02 13.28 -18.13
C LEU A 155 8.75 11.79 -18.32
N ALA A 156 7.99 11.14 -17.41
CA ALA A 156 7.64 9.73 -17.55
C ALA A 156 6.85 9.45 -18.84
N SER A 157 5.99 10.38 -19.28
CA SER A 157 5.26 10.27 -20.56
C SER A 157 6.17 10.30 -21.78
N VAL A 158 7.22 11.13 -21.76
CA VAL A 158 8.23 11.16 -22.84
C VAL A 158 9.02 9.85 -22.88
N LEU A 159 9.42 9.35 -21.70
CA LEU A 159 10.16 8.10 -21.60
C LEU A 159 9.31 6.91 -22.02
N ALA A 160 8.04 6.83 -21.59
CA ALA A 160 7.13 5.76 -22.00
C ALA A 160 6.89 5.73 -23.51
N ARG A 161 6.87 6.88 -24.19
CA ARG A 161 6.81 6.93 -25.67
C ARG A 161 8.08 6.42 -26.32
N LYS A 162 9.24 6.56 -25.65
CA LYS A 162 10.54 6.19 -26.20
C LYS A 162 10.85 4.70 -25.97
N VAL A 163 10.55 4.16 -24.79
CA VAL A 163 10.95 2.81 -24.41
C VAL A 163 9.77 1.81 -24.34
N GLY A 164 8.51 2.28 -24.39
CA GLY A 164 7.31 1.48 -24.15
C GLY A 164 6.83 1.59 -22.69
N ARG A 165 5.51 1.48 -22.49
CA ARG A 165 4.91 1.56 -21.14
C ARG A 165 5.28 0.36 -20.25
N GLU A 166 5.42 -0.80 -20.87
CA GLU A 166 5.79 -2.08 -20.25
C GLU A 166 7.24 -2.14 -19.78
N ASN A 167 8.10 -1.25 -20.29
CA ASN A 167 9.54 -1.29 -20.02
C ASN A 167 9.92 -0.35 -18.87
N ALA A 168 10.90 -0.79 -18.09
CA ALA A 168 11.52 0.03 -17.06
C ALA A 168 12.48 1.07 -17.66
N SER A 169 12.82 2.08 -16.90
CA SER A 169 13.78 3.12 -17.26
C SER A 169 14.61 3.53 -16.06
N ASP A 170 15.94 3.42 -16.17
CA ASP A 170 16.87 3.91 -15.14
C ASP A 170 16.65 5.38 -14.77
N VAL A 171 16.19 6.18 -15.72
CA VAL A 171 15.90 7.61 -15.48
C VAL A 171 14.68 7.74 -14.59
N VAL A 172 13.62 6.94 -14.83
CA VAL A 172 12.42 6.93 -13.98
C VAL A 172 12.78 6.42 -12.60
N GLU A 173 13.51 5.33 -12.49
CA GLU A 173 13.95 4.74 -11.23
C GLU A 173 14.75 5.74 -10.37
N LYS A 174 15.73 6.39 -10.96
CA LYS A 174 16.55 7.41 -10.27
C LYS A 174 15.73 8.63 -9.81
N LEU A 175 14.70 9.00 -10.56
CA LEU A 175 13.84 10.13 -10.23
C LEU A 175 12.82 9.76 -9.15
N ALA A 176 12.27 8.55 -9.21
CA ALA A 176 11.27 8.05 -8.28
C ALA A 176 11.88 7.71 -6.92
N PHE A 177 12.93 6.92 -6.92
CA PHE A 177 13.47 6.29 -5.72
C PHE A 177 14.91 6.70 -5.38
N GLY A 178 15.68 7.15 -6.38
CA GLY A 178 17.10 7.48 -6.19
C GLY A 178 17.38 8.63 -5.22
N ALA A 179 16.39 9.48 -4.94
CA ALA A 179 16.52 10.55 -3.94
C ALA A 179 16.31 10.05 -2.52
N TYR A 180 15.57 8.94 -2.33
CA TYR A 180 15.20 8.46 -0.99
C TYR A 180 16.42 8.03 -0.18
N ASN A 181 17.34 7.32 -0.80
CA ASN A 181 18.53 6.81 -0.12
C ASN A 181 19.56 7.91 0.21
N LYS A 182 19.54 9.03 -0.51
CA LYS A 182 20.49 10.15 -0.27
C LYS A 182 20.43 10.72 1.14
N ALA A 183 19.25 10.68 1.77
CA ALA A 183 19.05 11.19 3.12
C ALA A 183 19.76 10.36 4.21
N PHE A 184 20.25 9.16 3.84
CA PHE A 184 20.86 8.19 4.76
C PHE A 184 22.34 7.91 4.45
N ALA A 185 22.98 8.77 3.66
CA ALA A 185 24.41 8.63 3.36
C ALA A 185 25.29 8.73 4.64
N PRO A 186 26.39 7.92 4.73
CA PRO A 186 26.85 6.96 3.73
C PRO A 186 25.96 5.72 3.68
N ASN A 187 25.60 5.30 2.46
CA ASN A 187 24.69 4.17 2.27
C ASN A 187 25.47 2.85 2.28
N ARG A 188 24.89 1.82 2.91
CA ARG A 188 25.35 0.43 2.87
C ARG A 188 24.84 -0.28 1.61
N THR A 189 23.58 0.01 1.23
CA THR A 189 22.88 -0.60 0.09
C THR A 189 22.12 0.45 -0.73
N GLY A 190 21.42 0.03 -1.79
CA GLY A 190 20.47 0.87 -2.53
C GLY A 190 19.12 1.08 -1.83
N TYR A 191 18.88 0.36 -0.73
CA TYR A 191 17.56 0.26 -0.09
C TYR A 191 17.56 0.65 1.40
N ASP A 192 18.60 1.31 1.90
CA ASP A 192 18.70 1.70 3.32
C ASP A 192 17.53 2.61 3.75
N TRP A 193 16.91 3.29 2.81
CA TRP A 193 15.73 4.13 3.07
C TRP A 193 14.48 3.35 3.53
N LEU A 194 14.46 2.02 3.34
CA LEU A 194 13.32 1.17 3.73
C LEU A 194 13.23 1.02 5.25
N SER A 195 14.35 0.78 5.92
CA SER A 195 14.37 0.42 7.33
C SER A 195 15.67 0.83 8.01
N VAL A 196 15.65 1.02 9.33
CA VAL A 196 16.86 1.13 10.16
C VAL A 196 17.44 -0.25 10.46
N SER A 197 16.63 -1.31 10.36
CA SER A 197 17.06 -2.69 10.52
C SER A 197 17.79 -3.17 9.28
N GLU A 198 19.09 -3.45 9.42
CA GLU A 198 19.90 -4.01 8.33
C GLU A 198 19.39 -5.39 7.90
N GLU A 199 18.93 -6.21 8.85
CA GLU A 199 18.36 -7.53 8.58
C GLU A 199 17.12 -7.44 7.67
N ASN A 200 16.24 -6.47 7.92
CA ASN A 200 15.08 -6.24 7.06
C ASN A 200 15.48 -5.80 5.65
N VAL A 201 16.45 -4.88 5.54
CA VAL A 201 16.96 -4.44 4.23
C VAL A 201 17.60 -5.60 3.47
N ASP A 202 18.39 -6.44 4.13
CA ASP A 202 19.04 -7.60 3.51
C ASP A 202 18.01 -8.66 3.09
N ALA A 203 17.00 -8.92 3.90
CA ALA A 203 15.89 -9.81 3.56
C ALA A 203 15.12 -9.33 2.32
N TYR A 204 14.85 -8.01 2.23
CA TYR A 204 14.22 -7.41 1.04
C TYR A 204 15.08 -7.59 -0.22
N ILE A 205 16.40 -7.38 -0.12
CA ILE A 205 17.32 -7.52 -1.25
C ILE A 205 17.47 -8.98 -1.70
N ALA A 206 17.42 -9.92 -0.74
CA ALA A 206 17.56 -11.34 -1.02
C ALA A 206 16.29 -11.99 -1.63
N ASP A 207 15.14 -11.35 -1.47
CA ASP A 207 13.86 -11.88 -1.96
C ASP A 207 13.69 -11.60 -3.47
N PRO A 208 13.57 -12.66 -4.32
CA PRO A 208 13.42 -12.49 -5.77
C PRO A 208 12.10 -11.83 -6.18
N LEU A 209 11.10 -11.77 -5.29
CA LEU A 209 9.83 -11.11 -5.53
C LEU A 209 9.81 -9.65 -5.05
N CYS A 210 10.88 -9.20 -4.39
CA CYS A 210 11.06 -7.83 -3.94
C CYS A 210 12.05 -7.06 -4.82
N GLY A 211 11.94 -5.74 -4.80
CA GLY A 211 12.82 -4.88 -5.59
C GLY A 211 12.53 -4.93 -7.09
N GLY A 212 13.49 -4.49 -7.85
CA GLY A 212 13.37 -4.33 -9.30
C GLY A 212 12.87 -2.92 -9.69
N MET A 213 12.98 -2.64 -10.97
CA MET A 213 12.59 -1.34 -11.53
C MET A 213 11.15 -1.36 -12.02
N ALA A 214 10.35 -0.41 -11.52
CA ALA A 214 8.99 -0.22 -12.00
C ALA A 214 8.98 0.18 -13.50
N SER A 215 8.02 -0.36 -14.25
CA SER A 215 7.80 0.05 -15.63
C SER A 215 7.40 1.52 -15.71
N THR A 216 7.68 2.15 -16.85
CA THR A 216 7.25 3.53 -17.10
C THR A 216 5.72 3.67 -17.00
N GLY A 217 4.98 2.61 -17.37
CA GLY A 217 3.53 2.53 -17.26
C GLY A 217 3.05 2.53 -15.82
N LEU A 218 3.60 1.66 -14.96
CA LEU A 218 3.26 1.65 -13.53
C LEU A 218 3.53 3.02 -12.89
N PHE A 219 4.68 3.62 -13.20
CA PHE A 219 5.03 4.92 -12.64
C PHE A 219 4.06 6.03 -13.07
N LEU A 220 3.60 6.01 -14.32
CA LEU A 220 2.57 6.95 -14.82
C LEU A 220 1.24 6.76 -14.09
N GLU A 221 0.80 5.51 -13.91
CA GLU A 221 -0.42 5.18 -13.18
C GLU A 221 -0.33 5.60 -11.70
N LEU A 222 0.83 5.39 -11.07
CA LEU A 222 1.10 5.85 -9.70
C LEU A 222 0.99 7.37 -9.58
N LEU A 223 1.60 8.14 -10.49
CA LEU A 223 1.52 9.60 -10.49
C LEU A 223 0.09 10.09 -10.72
N ASP A 224 -0.70 9.42 -11.58
CA ASP A 224 -2.11 9.72 -11.79
C ASP A 224 -2.95 9.43 -10.55
N GLY A 225 -2.71 8.28 -9.89
CA GLY A 225 -3.33 7.94 -8.61
C GLY A 225 -3.01 8.98 -7.54
N MET A 226 -1.74 9.34 -7.37
CA MET A 226 -1.32 10.38 -6.42
C MET A 226 -1.94 11.76 -6.71
N ALA A 227 -2.10 12.13 -7.98
CA ALA A 227 -2.79 13.36 -8.36
C ALA A 227 -4.30 13.29 -8.10
N PHE A 228 -4.91 12.12 -8.25
CA PHE A 228 -6.34 11.89 -8.01
C PHE A 228 -6.70 12.02 -6.53
N ILE A 229 -5.97 11.36 -5.64
CA ILE A 229 -6.28 11.26 -4.20
C ILE A 229 -6.09 12.56 -3.41
N LYS A 230 -5.46 13.58 -3.97
CA LYS A 230 -5.27 14.87 -3.30
C LYS A 230 -6.32 15.94 -3.68
N LYS A 231 -7.13 15.69 -4.72
CA LYS A 231 -8.15 16.66 -5.20
C LYS A 231 -9.29 16.77 -4.19
N PRO A 232 -9.60 17.98 -3.68
CA PRO A 232 -10.69 18.16 -2.71
C PRO A 232 -12.06 17.68 -3.24
N ALA A 233 -12.29 17.78 -4.55
CA ALA A 233 -13.52 17.28 -5.18
C ALA A 233 -13.66 15.76 -5.03
N ASN A 234 -12.57 15.00 -5.19
CA ASN A 234 -12.57 13.55 -5.07
C ASN A 234 -12.71 13.13 -3.60
N LEU A 235 -11.98 13.78 -2.69
CA LEU A 235 -12.05 13.47 -1.26
C LEU A 235 -13.47 13.58 -0.69
N ARG A 236 -14.32 14.46 -1.24
CA ARG A 236 -15.72 14.60 -0.80
C ARG A 236 -16.60 13.37 -1.06
N HIS A 237 -16.15 12.43 -1.90
CA HIS A 237 -16.87 11.17 -2.14
C HIS A 237 -16.64 10.12 -1.06
N MET A 238 -15.62 10.30 -0.19
CA MET A 238 -15.38 9.37 0.92
C MET A 238 -16.54 9.40 1.93
N ASN A 239 -16.71 8.28 2.65
CA ASN A 239 -17.54 8.29 3.86
C ASN A 239 -16.78 8.98 4.99
N MET A 240 -17.22 10.17 5.39
CA MET A 240 -16.57 11.00 6.43
C MET A 240 -16.69 10.41 7.84
N ALA A 241 -17.50 9.37 8.02
CA ALA A 241 -17.64 8.66 9.30
C ALA A 241 -16.64 7.50 9.43
N THR A 242 -15.98 7.08 8.35
CA THR A 242 -14.95 6.04 8.40
C THR A 242 -13.72 6.55 9.16
N PRO A 243 -13.34 5.94 10.30
CA PRO A 243 -12.10 6.27 11.01
C PRO A 243 -10.87 6.01 10.14
N VAL A 244 -9.87 6.89 10.23
CA VAL A 244 -8.63 6.76 9.44
C VAL A 244 -7.40 7.01 10.30
N LEU A 245 -6.50 6.03 10.37
CA LEU A 245 -5.19 6.19 11.00
C LEU A 245 -4.12 6.43 9.93
N PHE A 246 -3.38 7.53 10.09
CA PHE A 246 -2.13 7.80 9.36
C PHE A 246 -0.95 7.41 10.24
N ILE A 247 -0.07 6.53 9.75
CA ILE A 247 1.04 5.99 10.53
C ILE A 247 2.30 5.88 9.65
N SER A 248 3.45 6.32 10.15
CA SER A 248 4.71 6.30 9.37
C SER A 248 5.91 6.52 10.29
N GLY A 249 7.12 6.18 9.81
CA GLY A 249 8.34 6.70 10.39
C GLY A 249 8.49 8.20 10.11
N ASP A 250 9.04 8.96 11.04
CA ASP A 250 9.31 10.39 10.83
C ASP A 250 10.52 10.66 9.93
N ARG A 251 11.30 9.59 9.64
CA ARG A 251 12.41 9.58 8.70
C ARG A 251 12.06 8.89 7.37
N ASP A 252 10.79 8.61 7.13
CA ASP A 252 10.31 8.03 5.87
C ASP A 252 10.40 9.05 4.71
N PRO A 253 11.25 8.81 3.67
CA PRO A 253 11.41 9.75 2.57
C PRO A 253 10.18 9.76 1.63
N VAL A 254 9.39 8.68 1.55
CA VAL A 254 8.13 8.62 0.78
C VAL A 254 7.12 9.61 1.36
N GLY A 255 7.04 9.66 2.68
CA GLY A 255 6.25 10.63 3.43
C GLY A 255 6.90 12.01 3.55
N GLY A 256 8.02 12.28 2.84
CA GLY A 256 8.75 13.55 2.90
C GLY A 256 9.24 13.88 4.30
N MET A 257 9.77 12.91 5.03
CA MET A 257 10.19 13.02 6.44
C MET A 257 9.04 13.52 7.32
N GLY A 258 7.88 12.87 7.20
CA GLY A 258 6.66 13.17 7.95
C GLY A 258 5.83 14.35 7.42
N LYS A 259 6.38 15.25 6.60
CA LYS A 259 5.67 16.43 6.08
C LYS A 259 4.52 16.04 5.13
N GLY A 260 4.77 15.11 4.22
CA GLY A 260 3.80 14.61 3.27
C GLY A 260 2.70 13.79 3.95
N VAL A 261 3.03 13.04 5.01
CA VAL A 261 2.02 12.32 5.81
C VAL A 261 1.09 13.30 6.51
N ARG A 262 1.65 14.35 7.17
CA ARG A 262 0.84 15.42 7.78
C ARG A 262 -0.05 16.13 6.76
N ALA A 263 0.47 16.43 5.57
CA ALA A 263 -0.30 17.07 4.49
C ALA A 263 -1.47 16.17 4.01
N ALA A 264 -1.28 14.85 3.95
CA ALA A 264 -2.32 13.89 3.63
C ALA A 264 -3.38 13.84 4.75
N TYR A 265 -2.96 13.73 6.00
CA TYR A 265 -3.83 13.80 7.18
C TYR A 265 -4.67 15.08 7.19
N ASP A 266 -4.04 16.26 7.02
CA ASP A 266 -4.71 17.54 6.98
C ASP A 266 -5.73 17.64 5.84
N SER A 267 -5.46 16.99 4.70
CA SER A 267 -6.40 16.97 3.57
C SER A 267 -7.68 16.20 3.89
N PHE A 268 -7.57 15.08 4.63
CA PHE A 268 -8.72 14.30 5.11
C PHE A 268 -9.52 15.07 6.17
N ARG A 269 -8.82 15.71 7.12
CA ARG A 269 -9.48 16.58 8.11
C ARG A 269 -10.24 17.75 7.45
N ARG A 270 -9.63 18.41 6.46
CA ARG A 270 -10.30 19.47 5.69
C ARG A 270 -11.46 18.96 4.84
N ALA A 271 -11.41 17.71 4.36
CA ALA A 271 -12.52 17.11 3.64
C ALA A 271 -13.72 16.77 4.56
N GLY A 272 -13.50 16.70 5.88
CA GLY A 272 -14.56 16.46 6.86
C GLY A 272 -14.51 15.09 7.54
N VAL A 273 -13.44 14.30 7.35
CA VAL A 273 -13.24 13.05 8.09
C VAL A 273 -13.22 13.35 9.59
N ARG A 274 -14.19 12.77 10.31
CA ARG A 274 -14.45 13.11 11.73
C ARG A 274 -13.39 12.53 12.65
N ASP A 275 -13.07 11.28 12.41
CA ASP A 275 -12.12 10.51 13.19
C ASP A 275 -10.89 10.22 12.31
N ALA A 276 -9.87 11.06 12.44
CA ALA A 276 -8.59 10.89 11.78
C ALA A 276 -7.47 11.07 12.81
N GLU A 277 -6.61 10.09 12.90
CA GLU A 277 -5.46 10.07 13.81
C GLU A 277 -4.15 10.08 13.01
N LEU A 278 -3.10 10.64 13.59
CA LEU A 278 -1.75 10.68 13.00
C LEU A 278 -0.73 10.25 14.04
N LYS A 279 0.03 9.18 13.74
CA LYS A 279 1.15 8.72 14.56
C LYS A 279 2.42 8.63 13.72
N LEU A 280 3.47 9.32 14.17
CA LEU A 280 4.80 9.26 13.57
C LEU A 280 5.79 8.66 14.58
N TYR A 281 6.54 7.65 14.16
CA TYR A 281 7.55 6.99 14.98
C TYR A 281 8.90 7.68 14.79
N PRO A 282 9.49 8.21 15.89
CA PRO A 282 10.77 8.90 15.84
C PRO A 282 11.89 7.98 15.36
N GLY A 283 12.67 8.45 14.40
CA GLY A 283 13.84 7.76 13.87
C GLY A 283 13.55 6.62 12.89
N LEU A 284 12.32 6.10 12.81
CA LEU A 284 11.98 5.02 11.91
C LEU A 284 11.84 5.50 10.47
N ARG A 285 12.06 4.55 9.52
CA ARG A 285 12.01 4.78 8.09
C ARG A 285 10.68 4.30 7.50
N HIS A 286 10.71 3.70 6.32
CA HIS A 286 9.51 3.41 5.53
C HIS A 286 8.74 2.16 5.98
N GLU A 287 9.43 1.06 6.27
CA GLU A 287 8.83 -0.25 6.59
C GLU A 287 8.67 -0.47 8.11
N ILE A 288 7.82 0.32 8.76
CA ILE A 288 7.68 0.28 10.23
C ILE A 288 7.18 -1.05 10.80
N LEU A 289 6.53 -1.91 9.98
CA LEU A 289 6.14 -3.27 10.38
C LEU A 289 7.31 -4.25 10.41
N ASN A 290 8.44 -3.89 9.83
CA ASN A 290 9.62 -4.73 9.71
C ASN A 290 10.82 -4.17 10.49
N GLU A 291 10.63 -3.09 11.25
CA GLU A 291 11.67 -2.53 12.12
C GLU A 291 11.92 -3.40 13.36
N ASP A 292 13.06 -3.23 14.01
CA ASP A 292 13.39 -3.99 15.22
C ASP A 292 12.39 -3.79 16.36
N CYS A 293 11.77 -2.59 16.41
CA CYS A 293 10.71 -2.25 17.36
C CYS A 293 9.29 -2.58 16.86
N ARG A 294 9.13 -3.42 15.83
CA ARG A 294 7.83 -3.74 15.21
C ARG A 294 6.74 -4.18 16.19
N ALA A 295 7.13 -4.80 17.31
CA ALA A 295 6.15 -5.21 18.33
C ALA A 295 5.32 -4.02 18.82
N GLN A 296 5.97 -2.87 19.12
CA GLN A 296 5.25 -1.64 19.51
C GLN A 296 4.32 -1.13 18.39
N VAL A 297 4.74 -1.25 17.13
CA VAL A 297 3.91 -0.83 15.99
C VAL A 297 2.69 -1.75 15.86
N TYR A 298 2.88 -3.06 16.07
CA TYR A 298 1.80 -4.03 16.04
C TYR A 298 0.77 -3.78 17.15
N ASP A 299 1.24 -3.54 18.38
CA ASP A 299 0.37 -3.22 19.53
C ASP A 299 -0.43 -1.93 19.29
N ASP A 300 0.21 -0.87 18.80
CA ASP A 300 -0.45 0.40 18.47
C ASP A 300 -1.53 0.24 17.39
N LEU A 301 -1.26 -0.58 16.37
CA LEU A 301 -2.21 -0.89 15.30
C LEU A 301 -3.38 -1.70 15.84
N TRP A 302 -3.11 -2.69 16.70
CA TRP A 302 -4.14 -3.50 17.35
C TRP A 302 -5.02 -2.64 18.26
N GLU A 303 -4.45 -1.81 19.14
CA GLU A 303 -5.20 -0.90 19.99
C GLU A 303 -6.13 0.02 19.20
N TRP A 304 -5.67 0.50 18.04
CA TRP A 304 -6.51 1.32 17.17
C TRP A 304 -7.64 0.49 16.54
N ILE A 305 -7.36 -0.69 16.02
CA ILE A 305 -8.36 -1.59 15.44
C ILE A 305 -9.40 -1.97 16.52
N GLU A 306 -8.96 -2.40 17.70
CA GLU A 306 -9.82 -2.83 18.80
C GLU A 306 -10.79 -1.71 19.22
N ARG A 307 -10.32 -0.48 19.37
CA ARG A 307 -11.17 0.70 19.68
C ARG A 307 -12.27 0.94 18.65
N HIS A 308 -12.05 0.56 17.39
CA HIS A 308 -13.00 0.78 16.30
C HIS A 308 -13.75 -0.49 15.87
N ASN A 309 -13.50 -1.63 16.51
CA ASN A 309 -14.13 -2.91 16.18
C ASN A 309 -15.57 -3.02 16.71
N GLY A 310 -15.91 -2.35 17.78
CA GLY A 310 -17.20 -2.37 18.44
C GLY A 310 -18.36 -1.65 17.72
#